data_62d2c48872887c51f57b9170ec3d3e37
#
_entry.id   62d2c48872887c51f57b9170ec3d3e37
#
_cell.length_a   1.000
_cell.length_b   1.000
_cell.length_c   1.000
_cell.angle_alpha   90.00
_cell.angle_beta   90.00
_cell.angle_gamma   90.00
#
_symmetry.space_group_name_H-M   'P 1'
#
loop_
_entity.id
_entity.type
_entity.pdbx_description
1 polymer ?
#
loop_
_entity_poly.entity_id
_entity_poly.type
_entity_poly.pdbx_seq_one_letter_code
_entity_poly.pdbx_strand_id
1 'polypeptide(L)' 'MTEKKKKIITAALEMFSENGFKGTATNQIAKKARVSEGLIFRHFKNKEGLLEGVLGECEKNISKIFDPL' A
#
# COMPACT_ATOMS: atom_id res chain seq x y z
N MET A 1 -0.41 10.73 -8.46
CA MET A 1 0.23 10.00 -7.34
C MET A 1 1.74 9.99 -7.51
N THR A 2 2.49 10.20 -6.45
CA THR A 2 3.95 10.16 -6.52
C THR A 2 4.44 8.71 -6.67
N GLU A 3 5.60 8.55 -7.29
CA GLU A 3 6.20 7.23 -7.44
C GLU A 3 6.46 6.56 -6.09
N LYS A 4 6.90 7.32 -5.10
CA LYS A 4 7.18 6.77 -3.78
C LYS A 4 5.92 6.25 -3.12
N LYS A 5 4.82 6.99 -3.22
CA LYS A 5 3.54 6.55 -2.68
C LYS A 5 3.07 5.28 -3.38
N LYS A 6 3.23 5.21 -4.70
CA LYS A 6 2.87 4.03 -5.47
C LYS A 6 3.71 2.82 -5.05
N LYS A 7 5.01 3.00 -4.83
CA LYS A 7 5.88 1.93 -4.37
C LYS A 7 5.44 1.41 -3.00
N ILE A 8 5.06 2.31 -2.10
CA ILE A 8 4.58 1.93 -0.78
C ILE A 8 3.30 1.10 -0.89
N ILE A 9 2.35 1.55 -1.71
CA ILE A 9 1.08 0.85 -1.89
C ILE A 9 1.32 -0.53 -2.50
N THR A 10 2.15 -0.63 -3.51
CA THR A 10 2.47 -1.91 -4.15
C THR A 10 3.11 -2.88 -3.16
N ALA A 11 4.11 -2.40 -2.41
CA ALA A 11 4.78 -3.23 -1.42
C ALA A 11 3.81 -3.67 -0.32
N ALA A 12 2.95 -2.75 0.14
CA ALA A 12 1.96 -3.08 1.17
C ALA A 12 0.96 -4.12 0.67
N LEU A 13 0.49 -3.97 -0.55
CA LEU A 13 -0.44 -4.93 -1.14
C LEU A 13 0.17 -6.32 -1.17
N GLU A 14 1.41 -6.43 -1.63
CA GLU A 14 2.10 -7.71 -1.70
C GLU A 14 2.28 -8.32 -0.31
N MET A 15 2.73 -7.51 0.65
CA MET A 15 2.97 -7.98 2.02
C MET A 15 1.68 -8.41 2.70
N PHE A 16 0.61 -7.63 2.53
CA PHE A 16 -0.68 -7.98 3.11
C PHE A 16 -1.25 -9.25 2.48
N SER A 17 -1.04 -9.45 1.19
CA SER A 17 -1.48 -10.66 0.51
C SER A 17 -0.74 -11.90 1.00
N GLU A 18 0.55 -11.78 1.24
CA GLU A 18 1.38 -12.91 1.66
C GLU A 18 1.25 -13.22 3.14
N ASN A 19 1.25 -12.21 3.99
CA ASN A 19 1.37 -12.38 5.43
C ASN A 19 0.10 -11.99 6.19
N GLY A 20 -0.86 -11.39 5.51
CA GLY A 20 -2.03 -10.82 6.15
C GLY A 20 -1.73 -9.49 6.80
N PHE A 21 -2.78 -8.76 7.17
CA PHE A 21 -2.62 -7.44 7.78
C PHE A 21 -1.88 -7.52 9.11
N LYS A 22 -2.29 -8.45 9.97
CA LYS A 22 -1.68 -8.60 11.29
C LYS A 22 -0.25 -9.10 11.23
N GLY A 23 0.07 -9.89 10.21
CA GLY A 23 1.41 -10.44 10.03
C GLY A 23 2.39 -9.52 9.34
N THR A 24 1.98 -8.32 8.97
CA THR A 24 2.81 -7.37 8.25
C THR A 24 3.12 -6.15 9.11
N ALA A 25 4.39 -5.80 9.20
CA ALA A 25 4.82 -4.60 9.91
C ALA A 25 5.18 -3.51 8.91
N THR A 26 4.96 -2.25 9.31
CA THR A 26 5.27 -1.11 8.43
C THR A 26 6.76 -1.03 8.08
N ASN A 27 7.65 -1.43 9.00
CA ASN A 27 9.08 -1.42 8.70
C ASN A 27 9.43 -2.43 7.62
N GLN A 28 8.73 -3.55 7.54
CA GLN A 28 8.93 -4.52 6.47
C GLN A 28 8.48 -3.96 5.13
N ILE A 29 7.35 -3.26 5.14
CA ILE A 29 6.85 -2.60 3.93
C ILE A 29 7.85 -1.54 3.45
N ALA A 30 8.41 -0.77 4.38
CA ALA A 30 9.41 0.23 4.06
C ALA A 30 10.64 -0.39 3.38
N LYS A 31 11.12 -1.49 3.92
CA LYS A 31 12.26 -2.19 3.33
C LYS A 31 11.94 -2.70 1.93
N LYS A 32 10.78 -3.27 1.74
CA LYS A 32 10.37 -3.79 0.44
C LYS A 32 10.21 -2.67 -0.58
N ALA A 33 9.64 -1.55 -0.17
CA ALA A 33 9.45 -0.39 -1.03
C ALA A 33 10.72 0.44 -1.21
N ARG A 34 11.77 0.15 -0.42
CA ARG A 34 13.04 0.89 -0.43
C ARG A 34 12.85 2.35 -0.04
N VAL A 35 12.04 2.58 0.96
CA VAL A 35 11.80 3.91 1.51
C VAL A 35 11.96 3.87 3.02
N SER A 36 12.03 5.03 3.66
CA SER A 36 12.08 5.08 5.11
C SER A 36 10.70 4.83 5.69
N GLU A 37 10.65 4.27 6.90
CA GLU A 37 9.39 4.09 7.61
C GLU A 37 8.71 5.43 7.86
N GLY A 38 9.51 6.48 8.12
CA GLY A 38 9.00 7.82 8.28
C GLY A 38 8.22 8.33 7.07
N LEU A 39 8.67 7.95 5.87
CA LEU A 39 7.94 8.34 4.66
C LEU A 39 6.57 7.68 4.60
N ILE A 40 6.47 6.43 5.04
CA ILE A 40 5.19 5.74 5.09
C ILE A 40 4.22 6.48 6.02
N PHE A 41 4.68 6.85 7.22
CA PHE A 41 3.84 7.56 8.17
C PHE A 41 3.48 8.97 7.70
N ARG A 42 4.31 9.57 6.87
CA ARG A 42 4.00 10.86 6.25
C ARG A 42 2.79 10.76 5.33
N HIS A 43 2.68 9.67 4.59
CA HIS A 43 1.59 9.50 3.62
C HIS A 43 0.36 8.86 4.23
N PHE A 44 0.51 7.97 5.21
CA PHE A 44 -0.57 7.10 5.63
C PHE A 44 -0.86 7.08 7.13
N LYS A 45 -0.19 7.89 7.91
CA LYS A 45 -0.34 7.98 9.38
C LYS A 45 -0.01 6.68 10.12
N ASN A 46 -0.63 5.57 9.78
CA ASN A 46 -0.44 4.28 10.46
C ASN A 46 -0.74 3.13 9.49
N LYS A 47 -0.64 1.90 10.01
CA LYS A 47 -0.85 0.70 9.19
C LYS A 47 -2.28 0.62 8.65
N GLU A 48 -3.26 1.02 9.45
CA GLU A 48 -4.65 1.03 9.00
C GLU A 48 -4.88 2.03 7.87
N GLY A 49 -4.28 3.21 7.96
CA GLY A 49 -4.35 4.20 6.89
C GLY A 49 -3.71 3.68 5.61
N LEU A 50 -2.62 2.92 5.75
CA LEU A 50 -1.96 2.30 4.61
C LEU A 50 -2.87 1.25 3.98
N LEU A 51 -3.55 0.44 4.78
CA LEU A 51 -4.49 -0.54 4.28
C LEU A 51 -5.63 0.13 3.50
N GLU A 52 -6.15 1.22 4.01
CA GLU A 52 -7.18 1.98 3.30
C GLU A 52 -6.67 2.48 1.94
N GLY A 53 -5.44 2.94 1.90
CA GLY A 53 -4.82 3.36 0.64
C GLY A 53 -4.70 2.23 -0.36
N VAL A 54 -4.30 1.05 0.12
CA VAL A 54 -4.20 -0.14 -0.72
C VAL A 54 -5.56 -0.53 -1.26
N LEU A 55 -6.58 -0.55 -0.41
CA LEU A 55 -7.93 -0.90 -0.83
C LEU A 55 -8.49 0.11 -1.84
N GLY A 56 -8.21 1.39 -1.63
CA GLY A 56 -8.63 2.42 -2.57
C GLY A 56 -8.03 2.23 -3.95
N GLU A 57 -6.74 1.89 -4.01
CA GLU A 57 -6.09 1.62 -5.29
C GLU A 57 -6.62 0.36 -5.95
N CYS A 58 -6.90 -0.67 -5.16
CA CYS A 58 -7.50 -1.89 -5.70
C CYS A 58 -8.87 -1.62 -6.29
N GLU A 59 -9.69 -0.83 -5.61
CA GLU A 59 -11.01 -0.46 -6.12
C GLU A 59 -10.92 0.29 -7.44
N LYS A 60 -9.97 1.21 -7.55
CA LYS A 60 -9.75 1.95 -8.80
C LYS A 60 -9.37 1.01 -9.93
N ASN A 61 -8.48 0.06 -9.66
CA ASN A 61 -8.06 -0.91 -10.65
C ASN A 61 -9.22 -1.81 -11.08
N ILE A 62 -10.03 -2.24 -10.12
CA ILE A 62 -11.20 -3.06 -10.39
C ILE A 62 -12.20 -2.29 -11.24
N SER A 63 -12.43 -1.02 -10.91
CA SER A 63 -13.33 -0.17 -11.69
C SER A 63 -12.88 -0.06 -13.14
N LYS A 64 -11.59 0.08 -13.37
CA LYS A 64 -11.04 0.14 -14.73
C LYS A 64 -11.24 -1.17 -15.48
N ILE A 65 -11.16 -2.29 -14.79
CA ILE A 65 -11.34 -3.60 -15.40
C ILE A 65 -12.81 -3.85 -15.74
N PHE A 66 -13.70 -3.48 -14.84
CA PHE A 66 -15.14 -3.76 -14.99
C PHE A 66 -15.90 -2.66 -15.71
N ASP A 67 -15.28 -1.52 -15.96
CA ASP A 67 -15.90 -0.43 -16.69
C ASP A 67 -15.29 -0.38 -18.08
N PRO A 68 -15.93 -1.02 -19.07
CA PRO A 68 -15.37 -1.12 -20.41
C PRO A 68 -15.37 0.19 -21.18
N LEU A 69 -15.94 1.19 -20.61
CA LEU A 69 -15.96 2.51 -21.24
C LEU A 69 -14.82 3.37 -20.77
#